data_f83812e7e991029932518a8570af1925
#
_entry.id   f83812e7e991029932518a8570af1925
#
_cell.length_a   1.000
_cell.length_b   1.000
_cell.length_c   1.000
_cell.angle_alpha   90.00
_cell.angle_beta   90.00
_cell.angle_gamma   90.00
#
_symmetry.space_group_name_H-M   'P 1'
#
loop_
_entity.id
_entity.type
_entity.pdbx_description
1 polymer ?
#
loop_
_entity_poly.entity_id
_entity_poly.type
_entity_poly.pdbx_seq_one_letter_code
_entity_poly.pdbx_strand_id
1 'polypeptide(L)'
;RTEAQTCSTTRHAREWYIRVGATKDGIIQVIDMDSITDAGAHATHCFTTTTAGEHKSVPLYNKAKAVHYGTEGVYMNHTPGGAFRGYGATEALWPLECAVNRLADEMGIDPAELRQKNLIAAGERSLVYDPDEIMDSGLFQETVNKVKEMARWDERPHSWDIDERYRGGLGMALALQGSGVANIDVASVEIRLGDDGNYTLYTGSSDMGMGANTILTQMACEALGCPMESMTVIESDTDIVPFDPGSYASSTTYVTGTAAKMAAEELREKIIHKLAQFMDVTPEDIDFDGLVGTTKDGTKKMSVQELAPKLLVGTTSEQLTGFATWGSHTSPPPFMASIAEVKVDKQTGQIIPLHMYNCVDCGTVVNPKLARVQVEGGAVQAIGMALYEDVRYSSNGRLE
;
A
#
# COMPACT_ATOMS: atom_id res chain seq x y z
N ARG A 1 18.87 -13.54 13.37
CA ARG A 1 19.33 -12.92 12.08
C ARG A 1 19.98 -13.93 11.15
N THR A 2 20.94 -14.73 11.63
CA THR A 2 21.66 -15.73 10.80
C THR A 2 20.69 -16.68 10.10
N GLU A 3 19.75 -17.26 10.83
CA GLU A 3 18.72 -18.14 10.26
C GLU A 3 17.88 -17.41 9.20
N ALA A 4 17.36 -16.22 9.52
CA ALA A 4 16.55 -15.46 8.58
C ALA A 4 17.30 -15.15 7.27
N GLN A 5 18.59 -14.84 7.33
CA GLN A 5 19.38 -14.54 6.13
C GLN A 5 19.82 -15.78 5.34
N THR A 6 19.79 -16.96 5.94
CA THR A 6 20.19 -18.21 5.28
C THR A 6 19.02 -19.01 4.71
N CYS A 7 17.80 -18.82 5.19
CA CYS A 7 16.64 -19.62 4.80
C CYS A 7 15.36 -18.82 4.49
N SER A 8 15.33 -17.51 4.69
CA SER A 8 14.22 -16.68 4.21
C SER A 8 14.54 -16.03 2.87
N THR A 9 13.49 -15.53 2.20
CA THR A 9 13.63 -14.90 0.89
C THR A 9 14.21 -13.49 0.99
N THR A 10 14.96 -13.11 -0.04
CA THR A 10 15.49 -11.75 -0.23
C THR A 10 14.72 -11.02 -1.33
N ARG A 11 15.05 -9.76 -1.59
CA ARG A 11 14.65 -9.11 -2.83
C ARG A 11 15.44 -9.72 -3.98
N HIS A 12 14.85 -9.86 -5.17
CA HIS A 12 15.55 -10.38 -6.34
C HIS A 12 16.66 -9.42 -6.78
N ALA A 13 17.86 -9.93 -6.95
CA ALA A 13 18.90 -9.23 -7.68
C ALA A 13 18.57 -9.22 -9.16
N ARG A 14 18.72 -8.07 -9.84
CA ARG A 14 18.40 -7.91 -11.25
C ARG A 14 19.45 -7.10 -11.98
N GLU A 15 19.75 -7.51 -13.19
CA GLU A 15 20.48 -6.72 -14.15
C GLU A 15 19.49 -6.14 -15.18
N TRP A 16 19.54 -4.83 -15.42
CA TRP A 16 18.60 -4.14 -16.25
C TRP A 16 19.24 -3.51 -17.48
N TYR A 17 18.56 -3.68 -18.59
CA TYR A 17 18.82 -3.00 -19.85
C TYR A 17 17.65 -2.06 -20.16
N ILE A 18 17.86 -0.75 -20.08
CA ILE A 18 16.77 0.22 -20.24
C ILE A 18 17.09 1.22 -21.31
N ARG A 19 16.11 1.44 -22.19
CA ARG A 19 16.10 2.52 -23.18
C ARG A 19 14.80 3.30 -23.05
N VAL A 20 14.92 4.62 -22.91
CA VAL A 20 13.79 5.54 -22.91
C VAL A 20 14.00 6.53 -24.05
N GLY A 21 13.04 6.63 -24.93
CA GLY A 21 13.09 7.54 -26.07
C GLY A 21 12.01 8.61 -26.00
N ALA A 22 12.37 9.87 -26.19
CA ALA A 22 11.42 10.98 -26.20
C ALA A 22 11.54 11.86 -27.43
N THR A 23 10.49 12.61 -27.72
CA THR A 23 10.52 13.70 -28.69
C THR A 23 11.35 14.88 -28.17
N LYS A 24 11.77 15.80 -29.04
CA LYS A 24 12.57 16.96 -28.62
C LYS A 24 11.92 17.89 -27.63
N ASP A 25 10.59 17.85 -27.53
CA ASP A 25 9.77 18.60 -26.55
C ASP A 25 9.52 17.82 -25.25
N GLY A 26 10.16 16.64 -25.08
CA GLY A 26 10.14 15.88 -23.84
C GLY A 26 8.95 14.92 -23.70
N ILE A 27 8.26 14.53 -24.78
CA ILE A 27 7.21 13.52 -24.70
C ILE A 27 7.82 12.13 -24.93
N ILE A 28 7.78 11.28 -23.93
CA ILE A 28 8.27 9.90 -23.97
C ILE A 28 7.44 9.12 -25.01
N GLN A 29 8.12 8.47 -25.92
CA GLN A 29 7.52 7.70 -27.02
C GLN A 29 7.76 6.20 -26.88
N VAL A 30 8.88 5.82 -26.26
CA VAL A 30 9.32 4.43 -26.12
C VAL A 30 9.86 4.19 -24.73
N ILE A 31 9.41 3.11 -24.13
CA ILE A 31 9.98 2.52 -22.91
C ILE A 31 10.34 1.09 -23.25
N ASP A 32 11.61 0.76 -23.15
CA ASP A 32 12.15 -0.56 -23.46
C ASP A 32 13.00 -1.03 -22.27
N MET A 33 12.53 -2.04 -21.59
CA MET A 33 13.10 -2.55 -20.34
C MET A 33 13.28 -4.06 -20.42
N ASP A 34 14.52 -4.52 -20.43
CA ASP A 34 14.87 -5.93 -20.32
C ASP A 34 15.62 -6.20 -19.03
N SER A 35 15.34 -7.34 -18.41
CA SER A 35 16.05 -7.75 -17.19
C SER A 35 16.42 -9.23 -17.17
N ILE A 36 17.57 -9.52 -16.55
CA ILE A 36 17.93 -10.85 -16.05
C ILE A 36 17.72 -10.81 -14.54
N THR A 37 16.91 -11.73 -14.04
CA THR A 37 16.50 -11.78 -12.64
C THR A 37 17.02 -13.04 -11.99
N ASP A 38 17.74 -12.89 -10.89
CA ASP A 38 18.18 -14.00 -10.05
C ASP A 38 16.98 -14.61 -9.31
N ALA A 39 16.63 -15.84 -9.69
CA ALA A 39 15.50 -16.56 -9.12
C ALA A 39 15.90 -17.43 -7.89
N GLY A 40 17.19 -17.52 -7.58
CA GLY A 40 17.70 -18.47 -6.58
C GLY A 40 17.39 -19.91 -6.94
N ALA A 41 17.46 -20.81 -5.95
CA ALA A 41 17.35 -22.25 -6.19
C ALA A 41 15.93 -22.72 -6.57
N HIS A 42 14.89 -21.99 -6.19
CA HIS A 42 13.50 -22.45 -6.30
C HIS A 42 12.57 -21.54 -7.09
N ALA A 43 13.03 -20.38 -7.53
CA ALA A 43 12.27 -19.37 -8.30
C ALA A 43 10.88 -18.99 -7.72
N THR A 44 10.69 -19.11 -6.42
CA THR A 44 9.39 -19.05 -5.72
C THR A 44 8.45 -17.94 -6.19
N HIS A 45 8.91 -16.68 -6.18
CA HIS A 45 8.13 -15.50 -6.58
C HIS A 45 8.72 -14.77 -7.80
N CYS A 46 9.69 -15.35 -8.49
CA CYS A 46 10.43 -14.66 -9.54
C CYS A 46 9.50 -14.13 -10.65
N PHE A 47 8.63 -14.98 -11.19
CA PHE A 47 7.71 -14.61 -12.27
C PHE A 47 6.73 -13.50 -11.83
N THR A 48 6.05 -13.71 -10.72
CA THR A 48 5.02 -12.76 -10.25
C THR A 48 5.59 -11.43 -9.79
N THR A 49 6.82 -11.42 -9.23
CA THR A 49 7.52 -10.18 -8.86
C THR A 49 7.91 -9.38 -10.09
N THR A 50 8.37 -10.05 -11.16
CA THR A 50 8.73 -9.38 -12.41
C THR A 50 7.52 -8.76 -13.09
N THR A 51 6.42 -9.49 -13.21
CA THR A 51 5.15 -8.99 -13.76
C THR A 51 4.60 -7.83 -12.95
N ALA A 52 4.63 -7.93 -11.60
CA ALA A 52 4.21 -6.83 -10.74
C ALA A 52 5.08 -5.57 -10.91
N GLY A 53 6.37 -5.73 -11.25
CA GLY A 53 7.25 -4.61 -11.57
C GLY A 53 6.81 -3.85 -12.81
N GLU A 54 6.41 -4.56 -13.87
CA GLU A 54 5.87 -3.97 -15.09
C GLU A 54 4.62 -3.14 -14.80
N HIS A 55 3.62 -3.75 -14.17
CA HIS A 55 2.33 -3.13 -13.87
C HIS A 55 2.44 -1.89 -12.99
N LYS A 56 3.53 -1.70 -12.27
CA LYS A 56 3.72 -0.58 -11.34
C LYS A 56 4.73 0.46 -11.80
N SER A 57 5.51 0.18 -12.83
CA SER A 57 6.50 1.12 -13.35
C SER A 57 6.07 1.77 -14.66
N VAL A 58 5.71 0.97 -15.65
CA VAL A 58 5.37 1.46 -16.99
C VAL A 58 4.20 2.44 -17.02
N PRO A 59 3.10 2.23 -16.24
CA PRO A 59 1.95 3.14 -16.25
C PRO A 59 2.26 4.57 -15.81
N LEU A 60 3.35 4.80 -15.07
CA LEU A 60 3.73 6.16 -14.68
C LEU A 60 3.84 7.09 -15.89
N TYR A 61 4.43 6.60 -17.00
CA TYR A 61 4.71 7.39 -18.19
C TYR A 61 3.79 6.98 -19.35
N ASN A 62 2.51 7.25 -19.20
CA ASN A 62 1.41 6.75 -20.03
C ASN A 62 1.32 7.40 -21.42
N LYS A 63 2.26 8.28 -21.78
CA LYS A 63 2.32 8.90 -23.13
C LYS A 63 3.14 8.09 -24.13
N ALA A 64 3.82 7.04 -23.69
CA ALA A 64 4.60 6.16 -24.53
C ALA A 64 3.72 5.48 -25.58
N LYS A 65 4.19 5.41 -26.82
CA LYS A 65 3.50 4.75 -27.95
C LYS A 65 3.93 3.30 -28.13
N ALA A 66 5.10 2.96 -27.64
CA ALA A 66 5.64 1.63 -27.69
C ALA A 66 6.28 1.29 -26.31
N VAL A 67 5.92 0.15 -25.81
CA VAL A 67 6.45 -0.40 -24.57
C VAL A 67 6.92 -1.82 -24.85
N HIS A 68 8.13 -2.12 -24.42
CA HIS A 68 8.64 -3.46 -24.28
C HIS A 68 9.08 -3.68 -22.84
N TYR A 69 8.66 -4.78 -22.25
CA TYR A 69 9.10 -5.20 -20.92
C TYR A 69 9.42 -6.70 -20.95
N GLY A 70 10.69 -7.02 -20.96
CA GLY A 70 11.21 -8.39 -20.99
C GLY A 70 11.86 -8.78 -19.67
N THR A 71 11.74 -10.06 -19.29
CA THR A 71 12.45 -10.56 -18.13
C THR A 71 12.81 -12.04 -18.33
N GLU A 72 14.05 -12.38 -17.97
CA GLU A 72 14.54 -13.75 -17.91
C GLU A 72 14.89 -14.10 -16.46
N GLY A 73 14.21 -15.11 -15.89
CA GLY A 73 14.53 -15.64 -14.58
C GLY A 73 15.56 -16.76 -14.68
N VAL A 74 16.68 -16.62 -13.98
CA VAL A 74 17.74 -17.62 -13.97
C VAL A 74 17.85 -18.30 -12.61
N TYR A 75 17.95 -19.65 -12.61
CA TYR A 75 18.19 -20.40 -11.40
C TYR A 75 19.62 -20.23 -10.91
N MET A 76 19.79 -20.06 -9.60
CA MET A 76 21.07 -19.92 -8.93
C MET A 76 21.16 -20.83 -7.72
N ASN A 77 22.39 -21.17 -7.29
CA ASN A 77 22.63 -22.12 -6.18
C ASN A 77 22.67 -21.39 -4.81
N HIS A 78 21.69 -20.56 -4.51
CA HIS A 78 21.57 -19.86 -3.24
C HIS A 78 20.11 -19.59 -2.88
N THR A 79 19.87 -18.91 -1.76
CA THR A 79 18.54 -18.54 -1.26
C THR A 79 17.74 -17.80 -2.33
N PRO A 80 16.48 -18.20 -2.60
CA PRO A 80 15.67 -17.56 -3.62
C PRO A 80 15.26 -16.13 -3.20
N GLY A 81 15.12 -15.27 -4.20
CA GLY A 81 14.34 -14.05 -4.05
C GLY A 81 12.87 -14.37 -3.84
N GLY A 82 12.10 -13.47 -3.23
CA GLY A 82 10.70 -13.72 -2.93
C GLY A 82 9.89 -12.47 -2.69
N ALA A 83 8.77 -12.64 -1.99
CA ALA A 83 7.91 -11.55 -1.59
C ALA A 83 8.63 -10.62 -0.61
N PHE A 84 8.82 -9.39 -1.01
CA PHE A 84 9.44 -8.35 -0.20
C PHE A 84 8.67 -7.05 -0.37
N ARG A 85 8.63 -6.18 0.65
CA ARG A 85 7.88 -4.92 0.63
C ARG A 85 8.14 -4.12 -0.65
N GLY A 86 7.06 -3.76 -1.39
CA GLY A 86 7.16 -3.15 -2.72
C GLY A 86 7.11 -4.12 -3.89
N TYR A 87 7.04 -5.43 -3.64
CA TYR A 87 6.83 -6.57 -4.54
C TYR A 87 6.98 -6.26 -6.03
N GLY A 88 8.22 -6.23 -6.51
CA GLY A 88 8.57 -5.94 -7.91
C GLY A 88 8.63 -4.46 -8.27
N ALA A 89 7.82 -3.61 -7.64
CA ALA A 89 7.79 -2.18 -7.95
C ALA A 89 9.15 -1.52 -7.73
N THR A 90 9.78 -1.77 -6.58
CA THR A 90 11.10 -1.19 -6.25
C THR A 90 12.18 -1.60 -7.23
N GLU A 91 12.18 -2.86 -7.69
CA GLU A 91 13.18 -3.37 -8.61
C GLU A 91 13.03 -2.79 -10.03
N ALA A 92 11.82 -2.43 -10.45
CA ALA A 92 11.55 -1.88 -11.78
C ALA A 92 11.54 -0.35 -11.80
N LEU A 93 10.98 0.29 -10.77
CA LEU A 93 10.89 1.75 -10.68
C LEU A 93 12.25 2.42 -10.55
N TRP A 94 13.13 1.88 -9.68
CA TRP A 94 14.47 2.46 -9.50
C TRP A 94 15.24 2.63 -10.82
N PRO A 95 15.44 1.61 -11.64
CA PRO A 95 16.18 1.76 -12.89
C PRO A 95 15.45 2.62 -13.93
N LEU A 96 14.11 2.54 -14.00
CA LEU A 96 13.33 3.41 -14.88
C LEU A 96 13.49 4.88 -14.48
N GLU A 97 13.37 5.19 -13.19
CA GLU A 97 13.53 6.56 -12.71
C GLU A 97 14.95 7.12 -12.88
N CYS A 98 15.98 6.26 -12.77
CA CYS A 98 17.34 6.61 -13.12
C CYS A 98 17.48 6.94 -14.61
N ALA A 99 16.86 6.14 -15.49
CA ALA A 99 16.88 6.39 -16.93
C ALA A 99 16.14 7.68 -17.30
N VAL A 100 15.03 7.99 -16.63
CA VAL A 100 14.26 9.24 -16.83
C VAL A 100 15.05 10.45 -16.34
N ASN A 101 15.76 10.36 -15.20
CA ASN A 101 16.65 11.43 -14.73
C ASN A 101 17.76 11.69 -15.75
N ARG A 102 18.41 10.63 -16.25
CA ARG A 102 19.45 10.77 -17.27
C ARG A 102 18.91 11.36 -18.59
N LEU A 103 17.72 10.97 -19.00
CA LEU A 103 17.07 11.54 -20.19
C LEU A 103 16.83 13.04 -20.01
N ALA A 104 16.36 13.45 -18.82
CA ALA A 104 16.14 14.86 -18.49
C ALA A 104 17.44 15.67 -18.60
N ASP A 105 18.52 15.16 -18.02
CA ASP A 105 19.85 15.79 -18.06
C ASP A 105 20.37 15.92 -19.51
N GLU A 106 20.30 14.87 -20.31
CA GLU A 106 20.75 14.88 -21.71
C GLU A 106 19.91 15.80 -22.61
N MET A 107 18.64 16.00 -22.28
CA MET A 107 17.73 16.90 -23.00
C MET A 107 17.81 18.34 -22.49
N GLY A 108 18.43 18.60 -21.33
CA GLY A 108 18.42 19.90 -20.66
C GLY A 108 17.02 20.32 -20.20
N ILE A 109 16.15 19.37 -19.88
CA ILE A 109 14.81 19.58 -19.33
C ILE A 109 14.84 19.31 -17.84
N ASP A 110 14.11 20.12 -17.06
CA ASP A 110 13.94 19.86 -15.62
C ASP A 110 13.35 18.47 -15.37
N PRO A 111 13.93 17.64 -14.48
CA PRO A 111 13.46 16.28 -14.22
C PRO A 111 11.99 16.20 -13.75
N ALA A 112 11.51 17.19 -13.03
CA ALA A 112 10.11 17.26 -12.62
C ALA A 112 9.21 17.63 -13.81
N GLU A 113 9.62 18.59 -14.62
CA GLU A 113 8.89 18.99 -15.83
C GLU A 113 8.77 17.82 -16.82
N LEU A 114 9.86 17.08 -17.05
CA LEU A 114 9.83 15.89 -17.92
C LEU A 114 8.82 14.86 -17.42
N ARG A 115 8.78 14.60 -16.10
CA ARG A 115 7.82 13.70 -15.49
C ARG A 115 6.39 14.19 -15.62
N GLN A 116 6.13 15.44 -15.28
CA GLN A 116 4.79 16.03 -15.34
C GLN A 116 4.19 16.03 -16.74
N LYS A 117 5.01 16.19 -17.79
CA LYS A 117 4.58 16.06 -19.18
C LYS A 117 4.10 14.66 -19.58
N ASN A 118 4.62 13.63 -18.91
CA ASN A 118 4.45 12.24 -19.28
C ASN A 118 3.60 11.42 -18.30
N LEU A 119 3.27 11.96 -17.13
CA LEU A 119 2.47 11.28 -16.13
C LEU A 119 1.11 10.87 -16.67
N ILE A 120 0.66 9.70 -16.20
CA ILE A 120 -0.74 9.28 -16.33
C ILE A 120 -1.63 10.27 -15.59
N ALA A 121 -2.85 10.45 -16.05
CA ALA A 121 -3.87 11.27 -15.40
C ALA A 121 -5.07 10.41 -15.00
N ALA A 122 -5.82 10.88 -13.99
CA ALA A 122 -7.09 10.29 -13.65
C ALA A 122 -8.05 10.31 -14.86
N GLY A 123 -8.72 9.20 -15.12
CA GLY A 123 -9.56 8.99 -16.29
C GLY A 123 -8.81 8.44 -17.53
N GLU A 124 -7.48 8.37 -17.50
CA GLU A 124 -6.72 7.76 -18.57
C GLU A 124 -6.67 6.22 -18.42
N ARG A 125 -6.66 5.54 -19.56
CA ARG A 125 -6.41 4.11 -19.63
C ARG A 125 -4.93 3.83 -19.44
N SER A 126 -4.59 2.86 -18.59
CA SER A 126 -3.20 2.41 -18.43
C SER A 126 -2.70 1.63 -19.66
N LEU A 127 -1.42 1.80 -20.01
CA LEU A 127 -0.79 1.09 -21.13
C LEU A 127 -0.60 -0.42 -20.86
N VAL A 128 -0.63 -0.86 -19.64
CA VAL A 128 -0.20 -2.21 -19.22
C VAL A 128 -1.32 -3.01 -18.57
N TYR A 129 -2.33 -2.35 -18.03
CA TYR A 129 -3.49 -3.03 -17.43
C TYR A 129 -4.47 -3.51 -18.50
N ASP A 130 -5.41 -4.34 -18.08
CA ASP A 130 -6.52 -4.80 -18.90
C ASP A 130 -7.08 -3.62 -19.70
N PRO A 131 -7.35 -3.81 -21.02
CA PRO A 131 -7.89 -2.75 -21.89
C PRO A 131 -9.08 -1.98 -21.31
N ASP A 132 -9.75 -2.54 -20.32
CA ASP A 132 -10.91 -1.91 -19.67
C ASP A 132 -10.57 -1.24 -18.32
N GLU A 133 -9.32 -1.33 -17.84
CA GLU A 133 -8.93 -0.71 -16.57
C GLU A 133 -8.49 0.76 -16.81
N ILE A 134 -9.27 1.66 -16.23
CA ILE A 134 -9.03 3.10 -16.22
C ILE A 134 -8.41 3.49 -14.89
N MET A 135 -7.43 4.38 -14.93
CA MET A 135 -6.92 5.04 -13.72
C MET A 135 -7.99 6.00 -13.21
N ASP A 136 -8.90 5.52 -12.38
CA ASP A 136 -10.10 6.26 -11.97
C ASP A 136 -9.85 7.29 -10.86
N SER A 137 -8.69 7.25 -10.22
CA SER A 137 -8.30 8.18 -9.15
C SER A 137 -6.81 8.50 -9.17
N GLY A 138 -6.43 9.61 -8.55
CA GLY A 138 -5.04 9.99 -8.31
C GLY A 138 -4.79 11.49 -8.50
N LEU A 139 -4.09 12.08 -7.54
CA LEU A 139 -3.64 13.47 -7.55
C LEU A 139 -2.17 13.56 -7.99
N PHE A 140 -1.87 13.03 -9.17
CA PHE A 140 -0.50 12.83 -9.65
C PHE A 140 0.27 14.15 -9.77
N GLN A 141 -0.32 15.15 -10.44
CA GLN A 141 0.32 16.45 -10.65
C GLN A 141 0.47 17.23 -9.35
N GLU A 142 -0.57 17.22 -8.52
CA GLU A 142 -0.62 17.89 -7.22
C GLU A 142 0.42 17.31 -6.26
N THR A 143 0.60 15.99 -6.26
CA THR A 143 1.59 15.30 -5.44
C THR A 143 3.01 15.69 -5.83
N VAL A 144 3.30 15.77 -7.14
CA VAL A 144 4.60 16.26 -7.64
C VAL A 144 4.81 17.73 -7.28
N ASN A 145 3.79 18.58 -7.45
CA ASN A 145 3.88 19.98 -7.09
C ASN A 145 4.13 20.15 -5.58
N LYS A 146 3.49 19.35 -4.75
CA LYS A 146 3.64 19.41 -3.30
C LYS A 146 5.04 18.99 -2.85
N VAL A 147 5.62 17.94 -3.39
CA VAL A 147 7.00 17.55 -3.03
C VAL A 147 8.04 18.57 -3.53
N LYS A 148 7.80 19.20 -4.68
CA LYS A 148 8.63 20.33 -5.18
C LYS A 148 8.61 21.51 -4.20
N GLU A 149 7.42 21.90 -3.73
CA GLU A 149 7.27 22.94 -2.71
C GLU A 149 8.05 22.61 -1.42
N MET A 150 7.85 21.38 -0.90
CA MET A 150 8.54 20.92 0.32
C MET A 150 10.06 20.97 0.21
N ALA A 151 10.60 20.58 -0.94
CA ALA A 151 12.04 20.58 -1.23
C ALA A 151 12.58 21.93 -1.71
N ARG A 152 11.72 22.92 -1.95
CA ARG A 152 12.06 24.20 -2.57
C ARG A 152 12.77 23.99 -3.92
N TRP A 153 12.23 23.07 -4.73
CA TRP A 153 12.85 22.57 -5.97
C TRP A 153 13.14 23.69 -6.97
N ASP A 154 12.19 24.57 -7.21
CA ASP A 154 12.28 25.65 -8.19
C ASP A 154 13.07 26.86 -7.67
N GLU A 155 13.43 26.90 -6.38
CA GLU A 155 14.09 28.04 -5.73
C GLU A 155 15.60 27.90 -5.62
N ARG A 156 16.15 26.73 -5.91
CA ARG A 156 17.57 26.43 -5.72
C ARG A 156 18.13 25.51 -6.80
N PRO A 157 19.45 25.52 -7.06
CA PRO A 157 20.05 24.59 -8.00
C PRO A 157 19.91 23.16 -7.51
N HIS A 158 19.80 22.19 -8.45
CA HIS A 158 19.72 20.77 -8.11
C HIS A 158 21.09 20.14 -7.87
N SER A 159 22.17 20.87 -8.08
CA SER A 159 23.53 20.47 -7.72
C SER A 159 24.34 21.72 -7.40
N TRP A 160 25.10 21.68 -6.31
CA TRP A 160 25.89 22.82 -5.82
C TRP A 160 27.15 22.36 -5.07
N ASP A 161 28.21 23.12 -5.14
CA ASP A 161 29.37 22.90 -4.27
C ASP A 161 29.06 23.43 -2.85
N ILE A 162 29.25 22.58 -1.84
CA ILE A 162 29.13 22.95 -0.43
C ILE A 162 30.48 23.57 0.00
N ASP A 163 31.57 22.88 -0.32
CA ASP A 163 32.94 23.27 -0.09
C ASP A 163 33.89 22.52 -1.06
N GLU A 164 35.20 22.60 -0.82
CA GLU A 164 36.22 21.92 -1.64
C GLU A 164 36.04 20.40 -1.65
N ARG A 165 35.53 19.81 -0.58
CA ARG A 165 35.35 18.36 -0.40
C ARG A 165 33.98 17.88 -0.74
N TYR A 166 32.92 18.62 -0.41
CA TYR A 166 31.55 18.14 -0.52
C TYR A 166 30.77 18.85 -1.63
N ARG A 167 29.92 18.06 -2.31
CA ARG A 167 28.94 18.54 -3.29
C ARG A 167 27.55 18.13 -2.84
N GLY A 168 26.61 19.06 -2.86
CA GLY A 168 25.19 18.81 -2.61
C GLY A 168 24.45 18.46 -3.89
N GLY A 169 23.35 17.68 -3.75
CA GLY A 169 22.48 17.35 -4.87
C GLY A 169 21.07 17.02 -4.45
N LEU A 170 20.13 17.30 -5.36
CA LEU A 170 18.74 16.88 -5.31
C LEU A 170 18.45 15.88 -6.42
N GLY A 171 17.71 14.81 -6.08
CA GLY A 171 17.20 13.86 -7.07
C GLY A 171 15.72 13.59 -6.83
N MET A 172 14.94 13.49 -7.91
CA MET A 172 13.51 13.19 -7.87
C MET A 172 13.24 11.78 -8.41
N ALA A 173 12.28 11.09 -7.80
CA ALA A 173 11.71 9.85 -8.31
C ALA A 173 10.21 9.75 -7.96
N LEU A 174 9.49 8.99 -8.78
CA LEU A 174 8.07 8.71 -8.62
C LEU A 174 7.84 7.22 -8.38
N ALA A 175 6.72 6.88 -7.75
CA ALA A 175 6.35 5.50 -7.53
C ALA A 175 4.82 5.30 -7.58
N LEU A 176 4.43 4.16 -8.14
CA LEU A 176 3.09 3.59 -8.04
C LEU A 176 3.14 2.26 -7.31
N GLN A 177 2.04 1.93 -6.60
CA GLN A 177 1.82 0.61 -6.03
C GLN A 177 0.35 0.23 -6.25
N GLY A 178 -0.06 -1.00 -5.98
CA GLY A 178 -1.46 -1.41 -5.98
C GLY A 178 -2.04 -1.45 -4.57
N SER A 179 -3.36 -1.59 -4.49
CA SER A 179 -4.13 -1.81 -3.26
C SER A 179 -4.87 -3.16 -3.35
N GLY A 180 -4.11 -4.25 -3.25
CA GLY A 180 -4.55 -5.60 -3.53
C GLY A 180 -4.34 -6.00 -4.99
N VAL A 181 -4.73 -7.23 -5.30
CA VAL A 181 -4.73 -7.78 -6.66
C VAL A 181 -6.18 -7.88 -7.14
N ALA A 182 -6.53 -7.08 -8.14
CA ALA A 182 -7.88 -7.03 -8.71
C ALA A 182 -8.37 -8.43 -9.14
N ASN A 183 -9.63 -8.74 -8.85
CA ASN A 183 -10.29 -10.02 -9.14
C ASN A 183 -9.66 -11.27 -8.49
N ILE A 184 -8.71 -11.10 -7.56
CA ILE A 184 -8.03 -12.20 -6.86
C ILE A 184 -8.17 -12.04 -5.34
N ASP A 185 -7.85 -10.86 -4.81
CA ASP A 185 -7.87 -10.63 -3.37
C ASP A 185 -9.31 -10.53 -2.86
N VAL A 186 -9.58 -11.31 -1.83
CA VAL A 186 -10.86 -11.37 -1.14
C VAL A 186 -10.60 -11.55 0.35
N ALA A 187 -11.35 -10.85 1.19
CA ALA A 187 -11.29 -11.00 2.64
C ALA A 187 -12.67 -11.16 3.24
N SER A 188 -12.75 -11.92 4.33
CA SER A 188 -13.97 -12.06 5.12
C SER A 188 -13.72 -11.54 6.53
N VAL A 189 -14.71 -10.86 7.10
CA VAL A 189 -14.69 -10.37 8.48
C VAL A 189 -16.01 -10.72 9.16
N GLU A 190 -15.92 -11.14 10.41
CA GLU A 190 -17.06 -11.34 11.28
C GLU A 190 -16.97 -10.41 12.48
N ILE A 191 -18.09 -9.80 12.88
CA ILE A 191 -18.19 -9.00 14.11
C ILE A 191 -19.33 -9.56 14.93
N ARG A 192 -19.06 -9.86 16.20
CA ARG A 192 -20.05 -10.42 17.15
C ARG A 192 -20.34 -9.44 18.25
N LEU A 193 -21.61 -9.34 18.63
CA LEU A 193 -22.03 -8.70 19.87
C LEU A 193 -21.89 -9.72 21.00
N GLY A 194 -21.05 -9.44 22.01
CA GLY A 194 -20.91 -10.24 23.23
C GLY A 194 -22.09 -10.09 24.19
N ASP A 195 -22.21 -11.00 25.13
CA ASP A 195 -23.25 -10.98 26.17
C ASP A 195 -23.09 -9.82 27.16
N ASP A 196 -21.89 -9.26 27.21
CA ASP A 196 -21.52 -8.07 28.00
C ASP A 196 -21.79 -6.74 27.26
N GLY A 197 -22.25 -6.80 25.99
CA GLY A 197 -22.48 -5.63 25.15
C GLY A 197 -21.24 -5.06 24.49
N ASN A 198 -20.09 -5.75 24.53
CA ASN A 198 -18.90 -5.41 23.76
C ASN A 198 -18.89 -6.13 22.40
N TYR A 199 -18.06 -5.66 21.50
CA TYR A 199 -17.91 -6.24 20.17
C TYR A 199 -16.60 -7.00 20.05
N THR A 200 -16.63 -8.08 19.26
CA THR A 200 -15.41 -8.80 18.87
C THR A 200 -15.35 -8.91 17.36
N LEU A 201 -14.26 -8.39 16.78
CA LEU A 201 -13.96 -8.47 15.36
C LEU A 201 -13.02 -9.66 15.12
N TYR A 202 -13.41 -10.57 14.22
CA TYR A 202 -12.63 -11.72 13.79
C TYR A 202 -12.14 -11.50 12.36
N THR A 203 -10.84 -11.62 12.17
CA THR A 203 -10.19 -11.42 10.86
C THR A 203 -9.02 -12.38 10.66
N GLY A 204 -8.89 -12.92 9.46
CA GLY A 204 -7.70 -13.70 9.07
C GLY A 204 -6.48 -12.84 8.72
N SER A 205 -6.65 -11.53 8.61
CA SER A 205 -5.57 -10.58 8.38
C SER A 205 -4.59 -10.56 9.56
N SER A 206 -3.29 -10.51 9.26
CA SER A 206 -2.23 -10.48 10.28
C SER A 206 -1.62 -9.09 10.42
N ASP A 207 -1.46 -8.62 11.65
CA ASP A 207 -0.70 -7.39 11.90
C ASP A 207 0.81 -7.70 11.98
N MET A 208 1.53 -7.36 10.93
CA MET A 208 3.00 -7.51 10.84
C MET A 208 3.76 -6.27 11.36
N GLY A 209 3.10 -5.41 12.13
CA GLY A 209 3.64 -4.15 12.64
C GLY A 209 3.19 -2.91 11.85
N MET A 210 2.29 -3.07 10.85
CA MET A 210 1.74 -1.95 10.09
C MET A 210 0.50 -1.31 10.75
N GLY A 211 -0.04 -1.90 11.83
CA GLY A 211 -1.19 -1.39 12.56
C GLY A 211 -2.54 -1.84 11.97
N ALA A 212 -2.59 -3.03 11.35
CA ALA A 212 -3.81 -3.60 10.77
C ALA A 212 -4.95 -3.64 11.77
N ASN A 213 -4.72 -4.18 12.96
CA ASN A 213 -5.73 -4.28 14.02
C ASN A 213 -6.34 -2.93 14.37
N THR A 214 -5.49 -1.91 14.47
CA THR A 214 -5.94 -0.55 14.78
C THR A 214 -6.84 0.02 13.68
N ILE A 215 -6.42 -0.08 12.40
CA ILE A 215 -7.20 0.51 11.30
C ILE A 215 -8.49 -0.26 11.03
N LEU A 216 -8.49 -1.60 11.16
CA LEU A 216 -9.71 -2.40 10.98
C LEU A 216 -10.72 -2.09 12.10
N THR A 217 -10.25 -1.95 13.35
CA THR A 217 -11.09 -1.50 14.46
C THR A 217 -11.66 -0.10 14.20
N GLN A 218 -10.84 0.86 13.74
CA GLN A 218 -11.32 2.20 13.42
C GLN A 218 -12.44 2.18 12.36
N MET A 219 -12.24 1.44 11.26
CA MET A 219 -13.22 1.34 10.18
C MET A 219 -14.52 0.67 10.65
N ALA A 220 -14.43 -0.40 11.42
CA ALA A 220 -15.58 -1.11 11.96
C ALA A 220 -16.34 -0.25 12.98
N CYS A 221 -15.63 0.39 13.90
CA CYS A 221 -16.23 1.25 14.93
C CYS A 221 -16.91 2.49 14.34
N GLU A 222 -16.33 3.09 13.28
CA GLU A 222 -16.98 4.20 12.59
C GLU A 222 -18.30 3.77 11.93
N ALA A 223 -18.34 2.58 11.30
CA ALA A 223 -19.54 2.04 10.69
C ALA A 223 -20.61 1.64 11.74
N LEU A 224 -20.19 1.06 12.87
CA LEU A 224 -21.09 0.75 14.00
C LEU A 224 -21.57 2.02 14.72
N GLY A 225 -20.72 3.04 14.80
CA GLY A 225 -20.91 4.24 15.61
C GLY A 225 -20.34 4.14 17.02
N CYS A 226 -19.61 3.07 17.37
CA CYS A 226 -19.13 2.82 18.74
C CYS A 226 -17.69 3.31 18.95
N PRO A 227 -17.26 3.54 20.21
CA PRO A 227 -15.86 3.84 20.52
C PRO A 227 -14.97 2.60 20.36
N MET A 228 -13.70 2.81 20.07
CA MET A 228 -12.73 1.71 19.81
C MET A 228 -12.54 0.79 21.03
N GLU A 229 -12.68 1.33 22.23
CA GLU A 229 -12.58 0.60 23.50
C GLU A 229 -13.64 -0.48 23.66
N SER A 230 -14.74 -0.39 22.91
CA SER A 230 -15.83 -1.37 22.89
C SER A 230 -15.55 -2.57 21.98
N MET A 231 -14.44 -2.57 21.22
CA MET A 231 -14.12 -3.61 20.25
C MET A 231 -12.80 -4.29 20.55
N THR A 232 -12.84 -5.62 20.61
CA THR A 232 -11.65 -6.49 20.70
C THR A 232 -11.42 -7.14 19.34
N VAL A 233 -10.15 -7.31 18.94
CA VAL A 233 -9.78 -8.00 17.69
C VAL A 233 -9.20 -9.37 18.02
N ILE A 234 -9.67 -10.37 17.28
CA ILE A 234 -9.09 -11.72 17.22
C ILE A 234 -8.63 -11.94 15.78
N GLU A 235 -7.31 -12.16 15.63
CA GLU A 235 -6.68 -12.25 14.32
C GLU A 235 -5.91 -13.56 14.13
N SER A 236 -5.74 -13.94 12.87
CA SER A 236 -4.74 -14.93 12.41
C SER A 236 -4.85 -16.35 12.99
N ASP A 237 -5.92 -16.66 13.72
CA ASP A 237 -6.20 -18.02 14.18
C ASP A 237 -7.12 -18.74 13.20
N THR A 238 -6.53 -19.58 12.34
CA THR A 238 -7.26 -20.25 11.26
C THR A 238 -8.33 -21.23 11.73
N ASP A 239 -8.38 -21.56 13.02
CA ASP A 239 -9.43 -22.42 13.59
C ASP A 239 -10.71 -21.63 13.89
N ILE A 240 -10.62 -20.30 14.05
CA ILE A 240 -11.75 -19.49 14.52
C ILE A 240 -12.06 -18.25 13.70
N VAL A 241 -11.12 -17.76 12.88
CA VAL A 241 -11.35 -16.57 12.06
C VAL A 241 -11.84 -16.93 10.66
N PRO A 242 -12.62 -16.07 10.00
CA PRO A 242 -13.02 -16.29 8.63
C PRO A 242 -11.83 -16.17 7.66
N PHE A 243 -12.05 -16.62 6.42
CA PHE A 243 -11.01 -16.63 5.39
C PHE A 243 -10.50 -15.22 5.06
N ASP A 244 -9.18 -15.10 5.09
CA ASP A 244 -8.42 -13.98 4.54
C ASP A 244 -7.09 -14.56 4.02
N PRO A 245 -6.60 -14.19 2.83
CA PRO A 245 -5.36 -14.77 2.28
C PRO A 245 -4.10 -14.30 3.02
N GLY A 246 -4.24 -13.37 3.94
CA GLY A 246 -3.17 -12.76 4.70
C GLY A 246 -2.85 -11.32 4.25
N SER A 247 -2.06 -10.63 5.06
CA SER A 247 -1.69 -9.23 4.82
C SER A 247 -0.60 -9.13 3.75
N TYR A 248 -0.95 -9.24 2.48
CA TYR A 248 -0.03 -9.13 1.35
C TYR A 248 -0.60 -8.21 0.25
N ALA A 249 0.15 -7.95 -0.82
CA ALA A 249 -0.25 -7.13 -1.97
C ALA A 249 -0.79 -5.73 -1.61
N SER A 250 -0.53 -5.23 -0.40
CA SER A 250 -1.09 -3.97 0.13
C SER A 250 -2.62 -3.96 0.22
N SER A 251 -3.25 -5.11 0.42
CA SER A 251 -4.71 -5.30 0.36
C SER A 251 -5.44 -4.94 1.66
N THR A 252 -4.80 -5.07 2.82
CA THR A 252 -5.47 -5.07 4.13
C THR A 252 -6.41 -3.88 4.36
N THR A 253 -5.95 -2.64 4.14
CA THR A 253 -6.81 -1.47 4.37
C THR A 253 -7.98 -1.44 3.39
N TYR A 254 -7.73 -1.72 2.13
CA TYR A 254 -8.74 -1.61 1.06
C TYR A 254 -9.68 -2.82 1.04
N VAL A 255 -9.14 -4.03 1.06
CA VAL A 255 -9.95 -5.26 0.91
C VAL A 255 -10.53 -5.69 2.26
N THR A 256 -9.68 -5.98 3.26
CA THR A 256 -10.16 -6.43 4.57
C THR A 256 -10.91 -5.32 5.31
N GLY A 257 -10.46 -4.05 5.17
CA GLY A 257 -11.15 -2.90 5.75
C GLY A 257 -12.54 -2.67 5.20
N THR A 258 -12.76 -2.90 3.89
CA THR A 258 -14.11 -2.84 3.30
C THR A 258 -14.99 -3.96 3.84
N ALA A 259 -14.48 -5.19 3.95
CA ALA A 259 -15.21 -6.29 4.56
C ALA A 259 -15.57 -6.00 6.04
N ALA A 260 -14.64 -5.40 6.79
CA ALA A 260 -14.90 -5.01 8.19
C ALA A 260 -16.01 -3.94 8.30
N LYS A 261 -15.97 -2.93 7.43
CA LYS A 261 -17.03 -1.92 7.33
C LYS A 261 -18.38 -2.56 7.02
N MET A 262 -18.47 -3.41 6.00
CA MET A 262 -19.71 -4.07 5.61
C MET A 262 -20.26 -4.99 6.72
N ALA A 263 -19.41 -5.75 7.39
CA ALA A 263 -19.81 -6.58 8.53
C ALA A 263 -20.35 -5.72 9.69
N ALA A 264 -19.73 -4.59 9.94
CA ALA A 264 -20.17 -3.63 10.94
C ALA A 264 -21.54 -3.00 10.60
N GLU A 265 -21.74 -2.62 9.35
CA GLU A 265 -23.02 -2.09 8.84
C GLU A 265 -24.13 -3.15 8.99
N GLU A 266 -23.89 -4.38 8.60
CA GLU A 266 -24.85 -5.49 8.76
C GLU A 266 -25.21 -5.73 10.24
N LEU A 267 -24.21 -5.75 11.12
CA LEU A 267 -24.46 -5.92 12.56
C LEU A 267 -25.24 -4.73 13.14
N ARG A 268 -24.92 -3.52 12.73
CA ARG A 268 -25.63 -2.30 13.12
C ARG A 268 -27.12 -2.37 12.79
N GLU A 269 -27.46 -2.78 11.58
CA GLU A 269 -28.85 -2.97 11.15
C GLU A 269 -29.58 -4.00 12.01
N LYS A 270 -28.95 -5.15 12.28
CA LYS A 270 -29.51 -6.20 13.14
C LYS A 270 -29.78 -5.70 14.56
N ILE A 271 -28.83 -4.94 15.14
CA ILE A 271 -28.98 -4.34 16.46
C ILE A 271 -30.16 -3.34 16.47
N ILE A 272 -30.26 -2.47 15.49
CA ILE A 272 -31.37 -1.49 15.37
C ILE A 272 -32.72 -2.21 15.29
N HIS A 273 -32.85 -3.29 14.53
CA HIS A 273 -34.06 -4.07 14.43
C HIS A 273 -34.44 -4.73 15.77
N LYS A 274 -33.47 -5.25 16.53
CA LYS A 274 -33.72 -5.83 17.85
C LYS A 274 -34.07 -4.77 18.89
N LEU A 275 -33.38 -3.65 18.90
CA LEU A 275 -33.74 -2.50 19.75
C LEU A 275 -35.19 -2.05 19.49
N ALA A 276 -35.57 -1.91 18.23
CA ALA A 276 -36.91 -1.52 17.84
C ALA A 276 -37.96 -2.54 18.34
N GLN A 277 -37.68 -3.84 18.18
CA GLN A 277 -38.54 -4.92 18.68
C GLN A 277 -38.72 -4.86 20.20
N PHE A 278 -37.63 -4.69 20.97
CA PHE A 278 -37.70 -4.64 22.43
C PHE A 278 -38.31 -3.33 22.96
N MET A 279 -38.22 -2.24 22.17
CA MET A 279 -38.79 -0.95 22.53
C MET A 279 -40.21 -0.74 21.98
N ASP A 280 -40.76 -1.72 21.22
CA ASP A 280 -42.07 -1.67 20.57
C ASP A 280 -42.24 -0.37 19.74
N VAL A 281 -41.34 -0.22 18.75
CA VAL A 281 -41.29 0.86 17.76
C VAL A 281 -40.80 0.32 16.41
N THR A 282 -40.75 1.14 15.37
CA THR A 282 -40.15 0.74 14.10
C THR A 282 -38.63 0.99 14.08
N PRO A 283 -37.86 0.25 13.27
CA PRO A 283 -36.39 0.48 13.15
C PRO A 283 -36.06 1.91 12.75
N GLU A 284 -36.89 2.54 11.93
CA GLU A 284 -36.71 3.91 11.47
C GLU A 284 -36.85 4.95 12.58
N ASP A 285 -37.49 4.59 13.70
CA ASP A 285 -37.65 5.45 14.88
C ASP A 285 -36.46 5.38 15.84
N ILE A 286 -35.45 4.55 15.54
CA ILE A 286 -34.27 4.38 16.38
C ILE A 286 -33.09 5.21 15.86
N ASP A 287 -32.55 6.06 16.72
CA ASP A 287 -31.20 6.61 16.59
C ASP A 287 -30.24 5.75 17.43
N PHE A 288 -29.23 5.17 16.76
CA PHE A 288 -28.26 4.27 17.38
C PHE A 288 -26.86 4.84 17.26
N ASP A 289 -26.20 5.07 18.39
CA ASP A 289 -24.84 5.63 18.48
C ASP A 289 -23.73 4.56 18.62
N GLY A 290 -24.07 3.29 18.40
CA GLY A 290 -23.16 2.16 18.54
C GLY A 290 -23.16 1.52 19.92
N LEU A 291 -23.70 2.18 20.94
CA LEU A 291 -23.84 1.66 22.33
C LEU A 291 -25.27 1.74 22.83
N VAL A 292 -26.02 2.76 22.43
CA VAL A 292 -27.37 3.03 22.93
C VAL A 292 -28.28 3.34 21.75
N GLY A 293 -29.40 2.63 21.70
CA GLY A 293 -30.54 3.01 20.86
C GLY A 293 -31.48 3.93 21.61
N THR A 294 -31.86 5.03 20.98
CA THR A 294 -32.81 6.01 21.52
C THR A 294 -33.91 6.22 20.48
N THR A 295 -35.18 6.23 20.90
CA THR A 295 -36.25 6.60 19.98
C THR A 295 -36.15 8.07 19.59
N LYS A 296 -36.50 8.42 18.34
CA LYS A 296 -36.41 9.80 17.82
C LYS A 296 -37.19 10.82 18.66
N ASP A 297 -38.25 10.39 19.34
CA ASP A 297 -38.99 11.20 20.30
C ASP A 297 -38.32 11.31 21.67
N GLY A 298 -37.23 10.57 21.90
CA GLY A 298 -36.47 10.55 23.14
C GLY A 298 -37.15 9.84 24.32
N THR A 299 -38.29 9.18 24.11
CA THR A 299 -39.09 8.59 25.20
C THR A 299 -38.57 7.27 25.70
N LYS A 300 -37.88 6.48 24.85
CA LYS A 300 -37.34 5.16 25.18
C LYS A 300 -35.84 5.12 24.84
N LYS A 301 -35.09 4.41 25.69
CA LYS A 301 -33.67 4.13 25.51
C LYS A 301 -33.36 2.72 25.90
N MET A 302 -32.42 2.08 25.20
CA MET A 302 -31.87 0.78 25.56
C MET A 302 -30.42 0.69 25.11
N SER A 303 -29.51 0.30 25.98
CA SER A 303 -28.12 0.05 25.62
C SER A 303 -27.92 -1.35 25.05
N VAL A 304 -26.82 -1.55 24.31
CA VAL A 304 -26.43 -2.89 23.85
C VAL A 304 -26.11 -3.83 25.01
N GLN A 305 -25.63 -3.27 26.15
CA GLN A 305 -25.40 -4.02 27.39
C GLN A 305 -26.69 -4.53 28.02
N GLU A 306 -27.80 -3.81 27.86
CA GLU A 306 -29.13 -4.26 28.30
C GLU A 306 -29.78 -5.19 27.29
N LEU A 307 -29.52 -4.99 25.99
CA LEU A 307 -30.04 -5.79 24.89
C LEU A 307 -29.40 -7.19 24.84
N ALA A 308 -28.06 -7.26 24.87
CA ALA A 308 -27.31 -8.49 24.62
C ALA A 308 -27.73 -9.68 25.50
N PRO A 309 -27.82 -9.56 26.84
CA PRO A 309 -28.27 -10.66 27.67
C PRO A 309 -29.74 -11.05 27.43
N LYS A 310 -30.61 -10.12 27.00
CA LYS A 310 -32.00 -10.41 26.66
C LYS A 310 -32.13 -11.24 25.38
N LEU A 311 -31.21 -11.10 24.44
CA LEU A 311 -31.15 -11.88 23.22
C LEU A 311 -30.79 -13.35 23.45
N LEU A 312 -30.08 -13.65 24.53
CA LEU A 312 -29.58 -14.99 24.82
C LEU A 312 -30.54 -15.82 25.72
N VAL A 313 -31.68 -15.26 26.13
CA VAL A 313 -32.66 -15.90 27.02
C VAL A 313 -33.97 -16.13 26.28
N GLY A 314 -34.58 -17.32 26.44
CA GLY A 314 -35.90 -17.64 25.90
C GLY A 314 -35.87 -18.60 24.73
N THR A 315 -37.02 -18.78 24.08
CA THR A 315 -37.22 -19.77 22.99
C THR A 315 -36.69 -19.28 21.63
N THR A 316 -36.31 -18.01 21.52
CA THR A 316 -35.80 -17.38 20.30
C THR A 316 -34.43 -16.75 20.54
N SER A 317 -33.61 -17.40 21.38
CA SER A 317 -32.27 -16.91 21.69
C SER A 317 -31.40 -16.84 20.44
N GLU A 318 -30.66 -15.73 20.31
CA GLU A 318 -29.86 -15.39 19.14
C GLU A 318 -28.63 -14.59 19.57
N GLN A 319 -27.45 -14.93 19.05
CA GLN A 319 -26.28 -14.08 19.13
C GLN A 319 -26.21 -13.23 17.85
N LEU A 320 -26.16 -11.91 18.00
CA LEU A 320 -26.05 -11.03 16.84
C LEU A 320 -24.63 -11.04 16.30
N THR A 321 -24.52 -11.29 15.00
CA THR A 321 -23.29 -11.26 14.24
C THR A 321 -23.49 -10.50 12.94
N GLY A 322 -22.48 -9.74 12.52
CA GLY A 322 -22.36 -9.24 11.16
C GLY A 322 -21.23 -9.98 10.46
N PHE A 323 -21.44 -10.38 9.23
CA PHE A 323 -20.47 -11.11 8.43
C PHE A 323 -20.46 -10.56 7.00
N ALA A 324 -19.27 -10.26 6.50
CA ALA A 324 -19.13 -9.86 5.11
C ALA A 324 -17.89 -10.48 4.47
N THR A 325 -18.03 -10.79 3.20
CA THR A 325 -16.93 -11.13 2.32
C THR A 325 -16.87 -10.10 1.20
N TRP A 326 -15.70 -9.53 0.96
CA TRP A 326 -15.54 -8.57 -0.10
C TRP A 326 -14.25 -8.82 -0.88
N GLY A 327 -14.32 -8.65 -2.21
CA GLY A 327 -13.20 -8.72 -3.13
C GLY A 327 -13.28 -7.56 -4.11
N SER A 328 -12.13 -6.99 -4.46
CA SER A 328 -12.09 -5.84 -5.36
C SER A 328 -11.94 -6.25 -6.82
N HIS A 329 -12.66 -5.57 -7.71
CA HIS A 329 -12.46 -5.64 -9.16
C HIS A 329 -11.39 -4.67 -9.66
N THR A 330 -10.90 -3.77 -8.81
CA THR A 330 -9.89 -2.78 -9.14
C THR A 330 -8.76 -2.80 -8.11
N SER A 331 -7.61 -2.24 -8.47
CA SER A 331 -6.46 -2.07 -7.57
C SER A 331 -6.04 -0.60 -7.58
N PRO A 332 -6.76 0.29 -6.87
CA PRO A 332 -6.46 1.71 -6.86
C PRO A 332 -5.01 1.96 -6.45
N PRO A 333 -4.20 2.64 -7.28
CA PRO A 333 -2.79 2.79 -7.01
C PRO A 333 -2.52 3.98 -6.08
N PRO A 334 -1.95 3.77 -4.89
CA PRO A 334 -1.30 4.86 -4.20
C PRO A 334 -0.12 5.37 -5.03
N PHE A 335 0.01 6.68 -5.11
CA PHE A 335 1.06 7.37 -5.85
C PHE A 335 1.96 8.15 -4.90
N MET A 336 3.26 8.10 -5.15
CA MET A 336 4.25 8.83 -4.37
C MET A 336 5.20 9.60 -5.27
N ALA A 337 5.48 10.85 -4.89
CA ALA A 337 6.60 11.63 -5.40
C ALA A 337 7.60 11.87 -4.27
N SER A 338 8.88 11.67 -4.56
CA SER A 338 9.96 11.81 -3.59
C SER A 338 11.10 12.65 -4.15
N ILE A 339 11.70 13.48 -3.27
CA ILE A 339 12.95 14.19 -3.54
C ILE A 339 13.92 13.84 -2.43
N ALA A 340 15.09 13.35 -2.82
CA ALA A 340 16.22 13.13 -1.93
C ALA A 340 17.20 14.28 -2.01
N GLU A 341 17.62 14.80 -0.86
CA GLU A 341 18.74 15.72 -0.74
C GLU A 341 19.93 15.00 -0.15
N VAL A 342 21.04 15.03 -0.86
CA VAL A 342 22.26 14.33 -0.47
C VAL A 342 23.48 15.27 -0.51
N LYS A 343 24.52 14.88 0.23
CA LYS A 343 25.86 15.39 -0.02
C LYS A 343 26.81 14.25 -0.37
N VAL A 344 27.69 14.51 -1.30
CA VAL A 344 28.68 13.54 -1.79
C VAL A 344 30.08 14.04 -1.42
N ASP A 345 30.88 13.18 -0.81
CA ASP A 345 32.30 13.40 -0.60
C ASP A 345 33.05 13.20 -1.92
N LYS A 346 33.57 14.25 -2.50
CA LYS A 346 34.27 14.22 -3.80
C LYS A 346 35.56 13.39 -3.77
N GLN A 347 36.11 13.11 -2.60
CA GLN A 347 37.36 12.34 -2.44
C GLN A 347 37.07 10.84 -2.33
N THR A 348 36.01 10.45 -1.64
CA THR A 348 35.71 9.04 -1.35
C THR A 348 34.55 8.49 -2.16
N GLY A 349 33.72 9.36 -2.75
CA GLY A 349 32.45 8.98 -3.38
C GLY A 349 31.32 8.66 -2.39
N GLN A 350 31.55 8.79 -1.08
CA GLN A 350 30.54 8.50 -0.09
C GLN A 350 29.33 9.44 -0.23
N ILE A 351 28.15 8.86 -0.31
CA ILE A 351 26.87 9.57 -0.35
C ILE A 351 26.28 9.60 1.06
N ILE A 352 25.92 10.80 1.52
CA ILE A 352 25.31 11.04 2.83
C ILE A 352 23.92 11.66 2.59
N PRO A 353 22.83 10.95 2.91
CA PRO A 353 21.48 11.50 2.84
C PRO A 353 21.32 12.60 3.89
N LEU A 354 20.75 13.72 3.50
CA LEU A 354 20.47 14.87 4.36
C LEU A 354 18.97 14.95 4.65
N HIS A 355 18.17 14.94 3.60
CA HIS A 355 16.71 15.02 3.70
C HIS A 355 16.02 14.11 2.68
N MET A 356 14.86 13.57 3.07
CA MET A 356 13.91 12.91 2.18
C MET A 356 12.57 13.64 2.27
N TYR A 357 12.13 14.20 1.16
CA TYR A 357 10.82 14.82 1.02
C TYR A 357 9.91 13.82 0.31
N ASN A 358 8.82 13.44 0.94
CA ASN A 358 7.88 12.46 0.40
C ASN A 358 6.47 13.04 0.43
N CYS A 359 5.78 12.98 -0.68
CA CYS A 359 4.36 13.27 -0.78
C CYS A 359 3.64 12.04 -1.34
N VAL A 360 2.60 11.60 -0.67
CA VAL A 360 1.85 10.39 -1.02
C VAL A 360 0.38 10.70 -1.15
N ASP A 361 -0.20 10.33 -2.27
CA ASP A 361 -1.63 10.18 -2.42
C ASP A 361 -1.98 8.71 -2.18
N CYS A 362 -2.68 8.43 -1.08
CA CYS A 362 -3.19 7.11 -0.73
C CYS A 362 -4.72 7.13 -0.53
N GLY A 363 -5.41 8.12 -1.09
CA GLY A 363 -6.84 8.30 -0.91
C GLY A 363 -7.20 8.71 0.53
N THR A 364 -8.26 8.15 1.07
CA THR A 364 -8.70 8.45 2.44
C THR A 364 -7.73 7.87 3.48
N VAL A 365 -7.14 8.73 4.28
CA VAL A 365 -6.17 8.36 5.33
C VAL A 365 -6.92 7.94 6.59
N VAL A 366 -7.09 6.64 6.79
CA VAL A 366 -7.81 6.09 7.98
C VAL A 366 -7.11 6.47 9.27
N ASN A 367 -5.77 6.36 9.32
CA ASN A 367 -4.97 6.75 10.48
C ASN A 367 -3.72 7.54 10.05
N PRO A 368 -3.70 8.87 10.21
CA PRO A 368 -2.57 9.71 9.76
C PRO A 368 -1.22 9.35 10.40
N LYS A 369 -1.20 8.92 11.65
CA LYS A 369 0.05 8.54 12.34
C LYS A 369 0.62 7.25 11.75
N LEU A 370 -0.21 6.23 11.57
CA LEU A 370 0.21 4.95 11.00
C LEU A 370 0.58 5.09 9.52
N ALA A 371 -0.17 5.88 8.74
CA ALA A 371 0.17 6.17 7.35
C ALA A 371 1.55 6.84 7.24
N ARG A 372 1.81 7.84 8.08
CA ARG A 372 3.13 8.52 8.14
C ARG A 372 4.26 7.54 8.46
N VAL A 373 4.09 6.69 9.48
CA VAL A 373 5.10 5.69 9.86
C VAL A 373 5.38 4.71 8.71
N GLN A 374 4.36 4.35 7.91
CA GLN A 374 4.56 3.52 6.72
C GLN A 374 5.41 4.23 5.65
N VAL A 375 5.20 5.53 5.40
CA VAL A 375 6.02 6.31 4.46
C VAL A 375 7.46 6.43 4.97
N GLU A 376 7.66 6.79 6.24
CA GLU A 376 8.99 6.91 6.86
C GLU A 376 9.74 5.57 6.83
N GLY A 377 9.07 4.45 7.18
CA GLY A 377 9.66 3.11 7.14
C GLY A 377 10.06 2.69 5.73
N GLY A 378 9.25 3.00 4.70
CA GLY A 378 9.58 2.77 3.31
C GLY A 378 10.80 3.58 2.84
N ALA A 379 10.87 4.85 3.21
CA ALA A 379 11.98 5.73 2.87
C ALA A 379 13.31 5.25 3.49
N VAL A 380 13.31 4.88 4.77
CA VAL A 380 14.51 4.34 5.45
C VAL A 380 14.96 3.03 4.80
N GLN A 381 14.03 2.14 4.45
CA GLN A 381 14.35 0.90 3.73
C GLN A 381 14.98 1.20 2.35
N ALA A 382 14.45 2.18 1.62
CA ALA A 382 15.01 2.59 0.33
C ALA A 382 16.44 3.18 0.45
N ILE A 383 16.71 3.97 1.49
CA ILE A 383 18.06 4.46 1.81
C ILE A 383 19.00 3.28 2.10
N GLY A 384 18.55 2.29 2.88
CA GLY A 384 19.31 1.08 3.18
C GLY A 384 19.71 0.34 1.91
N MET A 385 18.74 0.06 1.03
CA MET A 385 18.99 -0.62 -0.25
C MET A 385 19.91 0.18 -1.19
N ALA A 386 19.75 1.50 -1.24
CA ALA A 386 20.53 2.34 -2.14
C ALA A 386 21.99 2.50 -1.72
N LEU A 387 22.31 2.45 -0.41
CA LEU A 387 23.60 2.88 0.10
C LEU A 387 24.37 1.82 0.90
N TYR A 388 23.69 0.81 1.46
CA TYR A 388 24.31 -0.04 2.48
C TYR A 388 24.05 -1.54 2.30
N GLU A 389 22.92 -1.95 1.76
CA GLU A 389 22.53 -3.34 1.70
C GLU A 389 23.12 -4.03 0.47
N ASP A 390 23.86 -5.11 0.72
CA ASP A 390 24.46 -5.94 -0.32
C ASP A 390 24.54 -7.39 0.17
N VAL A 391 23.82 -8.29 -0.49
CA VAL A 391 23.82 -9.72 -0.16
C VAL A 391 24.90 -10.41 -0.96
N ARG A 392 25.98 -10.81 -0.28
CA ARG A 392 27.13 -11.45 -0.92
C ARG A 392 27.23 -12.91 -0.57
N TYR A 393 27.60 -13.70 -1.57
CA TYR A 393 27.88 -15.12 -1.42
C TYR A 393 29.35 -15.40 -1.77
N SER A 394 30.00 -16.19 -0.93
CA SER A 394 31.32 -16.71 -1.23
C SER A 394 31.28 -17.71 -2.40
N SER A 395 32.44 -18.08 -2.95
CA SER A 395 32.53 -19.03 -4.08
C SER A 395 31.94 -20.41 -3.79
N ASN A 396 31.76 -20.77 -2.52
CA ASN A 396 31.13 -22.02 -2.09
C ASN A 396 29.64 -21.84 -1.68
N GLY A 397 29.00 -20.69 -2.02
CA GLY A 397 27.59 -20.44 -1.80
C GLY A 397 27.21 -20.08 -0.37
N ARG A 398 28.15 -19.77 0.51
CA ARG A 398 27.85 -19.28 1.86
C ARG A 398 27.59 -17.78 1.84
N LEU A 399 26.60 -17.37 2.58
CA LEU A 399 26.33 -15.95 2.85
C LEU A 399 27.51 -15.36 3.69
N GLU A 400 28.04 -14.21 3.27
CA GLU A 400 29.14 -13.49 3.93
C GLU A 400 28.63 -12.37 4.86
#